data_a656710201240af1808961741316f455
#
_entry.id   a656710201240af1808961741316f455
#
_cell.length_a   1.000
_cell.length_b   1.000
_cell.length_c   1.000
_cell.angle_alpha   90.00
_cell.angle_beta   90.00
_cell.angle_gamma   90.00
#
_symmetry.space_group_name_H-M   'P 1'
#
loop_
_entity.id
_entity.type
_entity.pdbx_description
1 polymer ?
#
loop_
_entity_poly.entity_id
_entity_poly.type
_entity_poly.pdbx_seq_one_letter_code
_entity_poly.pdbx_strand_id
1 'polypeptide(L)'
;MELINTIKIIHKCSGCKRKMHFVNTGKFRVNANGSRVDVWLIYQCEKCKHSLNLTVYERVRPSRISGEEYRLFLENDETLAVKYGNDKEFLKRNRVEFGK
;
A
#
# COMPACT_ATOMS: atom_id res chain seq x y z
N MET A 1 -15.85 4.57 -3.80
CA MET A 1 -14.47 5.00 -4.05
C MET A 1 -13.89 4.29 -5.24
N GLU A 2 -13.23 5.03 -6.11
CA GLU A 2 -12.61 4.44 -7.28
C GLU A 2 -11.27 3.81 -6.93
N LEU A 3 -11.04 2.63 -7.49
CA LEU A 3 -9.74 1.97 -7.36
C LEU A 3 -8.84 2.45 -8.49
N ILE A 4 -7.58 2.68 -8.19
CA ILE A 4 -6.65 3.17 -9.20
C ILE A 4 -6.00 1.99 -9.94
N ASN A 5 -5.66 2.25 -11.19
CA ASN A 5 -5.15 1.20 -12.07
C ASN A 5 -3.63 1.09 -11.97
N THR A 6 -3.17 0.12 -11.19
CA THR A 6 -1.74 -0.19 -11.07
C THR A 6 -1.57 -1.69 -11.22
N ILE A 7 -0.33 -2.17 -11.00
CA ILE A 7 -0.06 -3.60 -11.08
C ILE A 7 -0.91 -4.32 -10.04
N LYS A 8 -1.68 -5.29 -10.49
CA LYS A 8 -2.47 -6.12 -9.57
C LYS A 8 -1.55 -7.14 -8.92
N ILE A 9 -1.78 -7.35 -7.64
CA ILE A 9 -0.99 -8.33 -6.90
C ILE A 9 -1.85 -9.53 -6.57
N ILE A 10 -1.20 -10.66 -6.33
CA ILE A 10 -1.87 -11.90 -5.96
C ILE A 10 -1.45 -12.25 -4.55
N HIS A 11 -2.42 -12.51 -3.71
CA HIS A 11 -2.15 -12.81 -2.32
C HIS A 11 -3.28 -13.64 -1.75
N LYS A 12 -2.99 -14.44 -0.74
CA LYS A 12 -4.03 -15.24 -0.12
C LYS A 12 -4.98 -14.32 0.64
N CYS A 13 -6.25 -14.41 0.31
CA CYS A 13 -7.28 -13.62 0.96
C CYS A 13 -7.93 -14.45 2.07
N SER A 14 -7.91 -13.94 3.30
CA SER A 14 -8.50 -14.68 4.43
C SER A 14 -10.01 -14.77 4.30
N GLY A 15 -10.64 -13.80 3.65
CA GLY A 15 -12.07 -13.84 3.44
C GLY A 15 -12.49 -14.84 2.39
N CYS A 16 -11.75 -14.90 1.28
CA CYS A 16 -12.05 -15.85 0.20
C CYS A 16 -11.39 -17.21 0.43
N LYS A 17 -10.42 -17.27 1.34
CA LYS A 17 -9.66 -18.47 1.70
C LYS A 17 -8.92 -19.09 0.54
N ARG A 18 -8.47 -18.24 -0.39
CA ARG A 18 -7.68 -18.66 -1.55
C ARG A 18 -6.94 -17.45 -2.09
N LYS A 19 -6.04 -17.69 -3.03
CA LYS A 19 -5.32 -16.59 -3.67
C LYS A 19 -6.27 -15.78 -4.52
N MET A 20 -6.23 -14.48 -4.35
CA MET A 20 -7.08 -13.55 -5.07
C MET A 20 -6.25 -12.39 -5.57
N HIS A 21 -6.80 -11.65 -6.53
CA HIS A 21 -6.18 -10.43 -6.99
C HIS A 21 -6.54 -9.29 -6.04
N PHE A 22 -5.56 -8.50 -5.68
CA PHE A 22 -5.75 -7.31 -4.86
C PHE A 22 -5.40 -6.09 -5.68
N VAL A 23 -6.18 -5.04 -5.52
CA VAL A 23 -6.01 -3.81 -6.28
C VAL A 23 -5.70 -2.66 -5.35
N ASN A 24 -4.96 -1.69 -5.90
CA ASN A 24 -4.53 -0.51 -5.15
C ASN A 24 -5.74 0.40 -4.92
N THR A 25 -5.99 0.74 -3.67
CA THR A 25 -7.12 1.62 -3.35
C THR A 25 -6.77 3.11 -3.48
N GLY A 26 -5.48 3.42 -3.61
CA GLY A 26 -5.05 4.81 -3.62
C GLY A 26 -4.98 5.45 -2.25
N LYS A 27 -5.21 4.68 -1.21
CA LYS A 27 -5.19 5.20 0.15
C LYS A 27 -4.00 4.71 0.93
N PHE A 28 -3.48 5.59 1.77
CA PHE A 28 -2.38 5.27 2.67
C PHE A 28 -2.88 5.25 4.10
N ARG A 29 -2.23 4.44 4.91
CA ARG A 29 -2.45 4.45 6.35
C ARG A 29 -1.16 4.90 7.02
N VAL A 30 -1.27 5.90 7.88
CA VAL A 30 -0.12 6.43 8.59
C VAL A 30 -0.35 6.23 10.08
N ASN A 31 0.62 5.64 10.75
CA ASN A 31 0.56 5.45 12.18
C ASN A 31 1.79 6.11 12.80
N ALA A 32 1.58 7.25 13.43
CA ALA A 32 2.65 7.97 14.14
C ALA A 32 2.57 7.60 15.61
N ASN A 33 3.58 6.87 16.06
CA ASN A 33 3.61 6.38 17.44
C ASN A 33 4.92 6.80 18.10
N GLY A 34 4.85 7.88 18.88
CA GLY A 34 6.03 8.39 19.55
C GLY A 34 7.03 8.91 18.53
N SER A 35 8.24 8.36 18.57
CA SER A 35 9.31 8.81 17.69
C SER A 35 9.40 7.98 16.40
N ARG A 36 8.42 7.13 16.13
CA ARG A 36 8.45 6.28 14.94
C ARG A 36 7.17 6.44 14.13
N VAL A 37 7.30 6.21 12.83
CA VAL A 37 6.19 6.33 11.90
C VAL A 37 6.14 5.08 11.03
N ASP A 38 4.94 4.55 10.87
CA ASP A 38 4.67 3.47 9.92
C ASP A 38 3.76 4.00 8.84
N VAL A 39 4.00 3.59 7.60
CA VAL A 39 3.14 3.97 6.48
C VAL A 39 2.86 2.74 5.65
N TRP A 40 1.60 2.54 5.33
CA TRP A 40 1.17 1.42 4.47
C TRP A 40 0.37 1.95 3.31
N LEU A 41 0.51 1.29 2.16
CA LEU A 41 -0.37 1.50 1.02
C LEU A 41 -1.43 0.40 1.07
N ILE A 42 -2.69 0.77 1.03
CA ILE A 42 -3.78 -0.17 1.23
C ILE A 42 -4.25 -0.75 -0.09
N TYR A 43 -4.22 -2.07 -0.17
CA TYR A 43 -4.79 -2.82 -1.29
C TYR A 43 -6.06 -3.51 -0.81
N GLN A 44 -6.87 -3.95 -1.75
CA GLN A 44 -8.17 -4.52 -1.43
C GLN A 44 -8.46 -5.69 -2.36
N CYS A 45 -8.97 -6.79 -1.78
CA CYS A 45 -9.38 -7.94 -2.58
C CYS A 45 -10.49 -7.52 -3.54
N GLU A 46 -10.37 -7.94 -4.80
CA GLU A 46 -11.36 -7.58 -5.81
C GLU A 46 -12.75 -8.09 -5.46
N LYS A 47 -12.83 -9.23 -4.78
CA LYS A 47 -14.10 -9.88 -4.57
C LYS A 47 -14.72 -9.56 -3.22
N CYS A 48 -14.02 -9.80 -2.14
CA CYS A 48 -14.60 -9.68 -0.81
C CYS A 48 -14.25 -8.38 -0.09
N LYS A 49 -13.41 -7.55 -0.71
CA LYS A 49 -13.04 -6.24 -0.19
C LYS A 49 -12.15 -6.27 1.05
N HIS A 50 -11.60 -7.41 1.41
CA HIS A 50 -10.62 -7.46 2.50
C HIS A 50 -9.40 -6.62 2.17
N SER A 51 -8.85 -5.97 3.18
CA SER A 51 -7.69 -5.10 3.01
C SER A 51 -6.40 -5.87 3.14
N LEU A 52 -5.37 -5.41 2.41
CA LEU A 52 -4.02 -5.89 2.53
C LEU A 52 -3.12 -4.66 2.57
N ASN A 53 -2.34 -4.52 3.64
CA ASN A 53 -1.48 -3.35 3.81
C ASN A 53 -0.07 -3.69 3.35
N LEU A 54 0.42 -2.95 2.36
CA LEU A 54 1.81 -3.08 1.92
C LEU A 54 2.63 -2.01 2.59
N THR A 55 3.72 -2.41 3.23
CA THR A 55 4.53 -1.50 4.02
C THR A 55 5.37 -0.59 3.15
N VAL A 56 5.22 0.71 3.32
CA VAL A 56 6.03 1.72 2.65
C VAL A 56 7.20 2.09 3.56
N TYR A 57 6.91 2.43 4.79
CA TYR A 57 7.91 2.70 5.82
C TYR A 57 7.53 1.93 7.07
N GLU A 58 8.51 1.32 7.71
CA GLU A 58 8.28 0.56 8.93
C GLU A 58 9.15 1.12 10.05
N ARG A 59 8.50 1.69 11.06
CA ARG A 59 9.15 2.16 12.28
C ARG A 59 10.33 3.07 11.99
N VAL A 60 10.14 4.02 11.09
CA VAL A 60 11.20 4.97 10.76
C VAL A 60 11.04 6.25 11.56
N ARG A 61 12.14 6.96 11.71
CA ARG A 61 12.08 8.28 12.36
C ARG A 61 11.39 9.25 11.41
N PRO A 62 10.57 10.16 11.91
CA PRO A 62 9.90 11.13 11.04
C PRO A 62 10.86 11.91 10.15
N SER A 63 12.09 12.17 10.63
CA SER A 63 13.07 12.90 9.84
C SER A 63 13.52 12.16 8.58
N ARG A 64 13.23 10.87 8.50
CA ARG A 64 13.58 10.08 7.32
C ARG A 64 12.58 10.27 6.18
N ILE A 65 11.44 10.87 6.47
CA ILE A 65 10.41 11.11 5.46
C ILE A 65 10.37 12.61 5.21
N SER A 66 10.43 13.03 3.94
CA SER A 66 10.35 14.45 3.64
C SER A 66 8.99 14.97 4.08
N GLY A 67 8.95 16.25 4.48
CA GLY A 67 7.69 16.84 4.90
C GLY A 67 6.64 16.82 3.81
N GLU A 68 7.06 17.00 2.56
CA GLU A 68 6.14 16.96 1.45
C GLU A 68 5.57 15.56 1.25
N GLU A 69 6.43 14.54 1.30
CA GLU A 69 5.98 13.17 1.14
C GLU A 69 5.04 12.77 2.27
N TYR A 70 5.37 13.19 3.50
CA TYR A 70 4.52 12.88 4.65
C TYR A 70 3.11 13.47 4.46
N ARG A 71 3.07 14.71 3.98
CA ARG A 71 1.79 15.36 3.69
C ARG A 71 1.00 14.61 2.63
N LEU A 72 1.69 14.12 1.59
CA LEU A 72 1.03 13.37 0.52
C LEU A 72 0.45 12.06 1.03
N PHE A 73 1.14 11.39 1.95
CA PHE A 73 0.57 10.19 2.58
C PHE A 73 -0.71 10.52 3.31
N LEU A 74 -0.71 11.61 4.08
CA LEU A 74 -1.89 11.98 4.86
C LEU A 74 -3.06 12.37 3.96
N GLU A 75 -2.76 12.93 2.80
CA GLU A 75 -3.79 13.38 1.86
C GLU A 75 -4.23 12.29 0.90
N ASN A 76 -3.64 11.10 0.99
CA ASN A 76 -3.94 10.00 0.07
C ASN A 76 -3.71 10.43 -1.39
N ASP A 77 -2.52 10.98 -1.65
CA ASP A 77 -2.20 11.47 -2.98
C ASP A 77 -2.17 10.34 -3.99
N GLU A 78 -2.98 10.46 -5.02
CA GLU A 78 -3.14 9.40 -6.01
C GLU A 78 -1.86 9.19 -6.82
N THR A 79 -1.15 10.26 -7.16
CA THR A 79 0.08 10.14 -7.92
C THR A 79 1.11 9.32 -7.16
N LEU A 80 1.21 9.55 -5.85
CA LEU A 80 2.15 8.81 -5.03
C LEU A 80 1.73 7.35 -4.91
N ALA A 81 0.43 7.09 -4.77
CA ALA A 81 -0.07 5.73 -4.70
C ALA A 81 0.19 4.98 -6.00
N VAL A 82 0.05 5.66 -7.14
CA VAL A 82 0.35 5.04 -8.44
C VAL A 82 1.83 4.74 -8.55
N LYS A 83 2.67 5.65 -8.08
CA LYS A 83 4.12 5.44 -8.12
C LYS A 83 4.51 4.16 -7.38
N TYR A 84 4.03 4.00 -6.16
CA TYR A 84 4.33 2.79 -5.39
C TYR A 84 3.68 1.56 -6.00
N GLY A 85 2.45 1.69 -6.48
CA GLY A 85 1.71 0.56 -7.03
C GLY A 85 2.30 0.01 -8.31
N ASN A 86 3.14 0.78 -9.00
CA ASN A 86 3.83 0.32 -10.20
C ASN A 86 5.32 0.09 -9.98
N ASP A 87 5.76 0.16 -8.73
CA ASP A 87 7.17 -0.05 -8.38
C ASP A 87 7.38 -1.52 -8.03
N LYS A 88 7.98 -2.27 -8.95
CA LYS A 88 8.17 -3.70 -8.77
C LYS A 88 9.08 -4.01 -7.59
N GLU A 89 10.06 -3.12 -7.30
CA GLU A 89 10.91 -3.33 -6.14
C GLU A 89 10.14 -3.22 -4.83
N PHE A 90 9.22 -2.26 -4.78
CA PHE A 90 8.36 -2.11 -3.62
C PHE A 90 7.50 -3.36 -3.42
N LEU A 91 6.93 -3.88 -4.50
CA LEU A 91 6.08 -5.06 -4.42
C LEU A 91 6.89 -6.28 -3.98
N LYS A 92 8.12 -6.43 -4.51
CA LYS A 92 8.97 -7.54 -4.11
C LYS A 92 9.35 -7.47 -2.63
N ARG A 93 9.62 -6.27 -2.13
CA ARG A 93 9.95 -6.11 -0.72
C ARG A 93 8.80 -6.56 0.18
N ASN A 94 7.58 -6.42 -0.29
CA ASN A 94 6.40 -6.82 0.47
C ASN A 94 6.02 -8.27 0.22
N ARG A 95 6.84 -9.00 -0.54
CA ARG A 95 6.70 -10.44 -0.72
C ARG A 95 5.35 -10.85 -1.29
N VAL A 96 4.79 -10.02 -2.14
CA VAL A 96 3.55 -10.36 -2.83
C VAL A 96 3.86 -10.79 -4.25
N GLU A 97 3.02 -11.68 -4.78
CA GLU A 97 3.13 -12.08 -6.17
C GLU A 97 2.45 -11.03 -7.02
N PHE A 98 2.98 -10.81 -8.22
CA PHE A 98 2.33 -9.88 -9.13
C PHE A 98 2.56 -10.37 -10.55
N GLY A 99 1.55 -10.11 -11.38
CA GLY A 99 1.62 -10.49 -12.77
C GLY A 99 2.40 -9.47 -13.58
N LYS A 100 2.41 -9.67 -14.86
CA LYS A 100 3.08 -8.77 -15.77
C LYS A 100 2.21 -7.66 -16.21
#